data_f464d8a2a89d8335a6a4c8f8bb4fa42f
#
_entry.id   f464d8a2a89d8335a6a4c8f8bb4fa42f
#
_cell.length_a   1.000
_cell.length_b   1.000
_cell.length_c   1.000
_cell.angle_alpha   90.00
_cell.angle_beta   90.00
_cell.angle_gamma   90.00
#
_symmetry.space_group_name_H-M   'P 1'
#
loop_
_entity.id
_entity.type
_entity.pdbx_description
1 polymer ?
#
loop_
_entity_poly.entity_id
_entity_poly.type
_entity_poly.pdbx_seq_one_letter_code
_entity_poly.pdbx_strand_id
1 'polypeptide(L)'
;MKRPIGILTFIFGAVLVFLMFYCVYPPLTYANPPQDVKLGYDSNSQTLTVTITHKSSFTGFHYVKFVEIKKNGIGVITNTYGSQPNPAIFAYNYKISAGKGDTLEVTATCSLSGDKTATLDFGK
;
A
#
# COMPACT_ATOMS: atom_id res chain seq x y z
N MET A 1 62.36 3.85 -22.70
CA MET A 1 61.44 4.34 -21.62
C MET A 1 60.08 3.74 -21.79
N LYS A 2 59.71 2.88 -20.87
CA LYS A 2 58.34 2.32 -20.83
C LYS A 2 57.43 3.28 -20.05
N ARG A 3 56.45 3.87 -20.72
CA ARG A 3 55.43 4.72 -20.06
C ARG A 3 54.44 3.84 -19.33
N PRO A 4 54.03 4.17 -18.09
CA PRO A 4 53.01 3.43 -17.35
C PRO A 4 51.63 3.78 -17.90
N ILE A 5 51.29 3.28 -19.09
CA ILE A 5 49.95 3.47 -19.70
C ILE A 5 48.90 2.63 -18.99
N GLY A 6 49.31 1.56 -18.28
CA GLY A 6 48.38 0.61 -17.65
C GLY A 6 47.60 1.14 -16.46
N ILE A 7 48.15 2.07 -15.68
CA ILE A 7 47.52 2.57 -14.46
C ILE A 7 46.36 3.53 -14.77
N LEU A 8 46.58 4.44 -15.76
CA LEU A 8 45.53 5.39 -16.15
C LEU A 8 44.32 4.69 -16.81
N THR A 9 44.60 3.65 -17.61
CA THR A 9 43.56 2.84 -18.27
C THR A 9 42.77 2.02 -17.26
N PHE A 10 43.44 1.53 -16.20
CA PHE A 10 42.80 0.79 -15.13
C PHE A 10 41.85 1.66 -14.26
N ILE A 11 42.28 2.90 -13.95
CA ILE A 11 41.50 3.86 -13.18
C ILE A 11 40.28 4.32 -13.99
N PHE A 12 40.41 4.56 -15.28
CA PHE A 12 39.31 4.96 -16.15
C PHE A 12 38.28 3.83 -16.31
N GLY A 13 38.72 2.58 -16.43
CA GLY A 13 37.87 1.40 -16.49
C GLY A 13 37.08 1.17 -15.18
N ALA A 14 37.76 1.34 -14.04
CA ALA A 14 37.14 1.18 -12.72
C ALA A 14 36.06 2.25 -12.45
N VAL A 15 36.28 3.49 -12.84
CA VAL A 15 35.33 4.59 -12.72
C VAL A 15 34.10 4.38 -13.62
N LEU A 16 34.33 3.88 -14.84
CA LEU A 16 33.21 3.58 -15.76
C LEU A 16 32.35 2.43 -15.28
N VAL A 17 32.93 1.38 -14.71
CA VAL A 17 32.21 0.25 -14.11
C VAL A 17 31.44 0.70 -12.87
N PHE A 18 32.02 1.59 -12.07
CA PHE A 18 31.35 2.14 -10.88
C PHE A 18 30.16 3.03 -11.27
N LEU A 19 30.28 3.83 -12.32
CA LEU A 19 29.18 4.64 -12.86
C LEU A 19 28.08 3.79 -13.48
N MET A 20 28.42 2.69 -14.15
CA MET A 20 27.43 1.75 -14.67
C MET A 20 26.67 1.03 -13.56
N PHE A 21 27.33 0.72 -12.45
CA PHE A 21 26.69 0.11 -11.28
C PHE A 21 25.68 1.06 -10.62
N TYR A 22 25.94 2.36 -10.63
CA TYR A 22 25.00 3.37 -10.10
C TYR A 22 23.75 3.56 -10.97
N CYS A 23 23.85 3.34 -12.27
CA CYS A 23 22.72 3.45 -13.19
C CYS A 23 21.80 2.22 -13.20
N VAL A 24 22.27 1.06 -12.71
CA VAL A 24 21.51 -0.19 -12.75
C VAL A 24 20.63 -0.39 -11.51
N TYR A 25 20.89 0.34 -10.42
CA TYR A 25 20.05 0.33 -9.24
C TYR A 25 19.31 1.66 -9.13
N PRO A 26 18.09 1.75 -9.70
CA PRO A 26 17.25 2.91 -9.40
C PRO A 26 17.05 2.98 -7.88
N PRO A 27 17.05 4.18 -7.28
CA PRO A 27 16.72 4.31 -5.87
C PRO A 27 15.37 3.63 -5.65
N LEU A 28 15.33 2.73 -4.67
CA LEU A 28 14.10 2.09 -4.23
C LEU A 28 13.15 3.21 -3.77
N THR A 29 12.28 3.64 -4.69
CA THR A 29 11.15 4.47 -4.32
C THR A 29 10.19 3.57 -3.56
N TYR A 30 10.23 3.64 -2.24
CA TYR A 30 9.26 2.99 -1.39
C TYR A 30 7.91 3.64 -1.64
N ALA A 31 7.03 2.92 -2.33
CA ALA A 31 5.62 3.24 -2.31
C ALA A 31 5.12 3.00 -0.88
N ASN A 32 4.57 4.02 -0.24
CA ASN A 32 4.08 3.91 1.13
C ASN A 32 2.84 3.03 1.18
N PRO A 33 2.77 2.08 2.14
CA PRO A 33 1.52 1.39 2.43
C PRO A 33 0.45 2.37 2.93
N PRO A 34 -0.83 1.98 3.01
CA PRO A 34 -1.83 2.80 3.65
C PRO A 34 -1.39 3.18 5.07
N GLN A 35 -1.51 4.46 5.42
CA GLN A 35 -1.05 5.00 6.69
C GLN A 35 -2.04 4.75 7.81
N ASP A 36 -3.34 4.77 7.48
CA ASP A 36 -4.40 4.60 8.45
C ASP A 36 -5.64 4.01 7.79
N VAL A 37 -6.38 3.22 8.57
CA VAL A 37 -7.71 2.71 8.24
C VAL A 37 -8.60 2.92 9.45
N LYS A 38 -9.66 3.72 9.30
CA LYS A 38 -10.65 3.97 10.34
C LYS A 38 -11.97 3.34 9.96
N LEU A 39 -12.60 2.69 10.92
CA LEU A 39 -13.87 2.00 10.75
C LEU A 39 -14.97 2.69 11.53
N GLY A 40 -16.10 2.91 10.86
CA GLY A 40 -17.34 3.34 11.47
C GLY A 40 -18.48 2.41 11.04
N TYR A 41 -19.43 2.15 11.93
CA TYR A 41 -20.54 1.26 11.62
C TYR A 41 -21.88 1.89 12.03
N ASP A 42 -22.80 1.93 11.09
CA ASP A 42 -24.19 2.31 11.32
C ASP A 42 -25.07 1.06 11.35
N SER A 43 -25.57 0.72 12.54
CA SER A 43 -26.40 -0.46 12.75
C SER A 43 -27.79 -0.33 12.10
N ASN A 44 -28.30 0.89 11.95
CA ASN A 44 -29.61 1.11 11.34
C ASN A 44 -29.59 0.80 9.84
N SER A 45 -28.55 1.25 9.14
CA SER A 45 -28.36 1.00 7.72
C SER A 45 -27.52 -0.23 7.42
N GLN A 46 -26.95 -0.88 8.44
CA GLN A 46 -25.99 -1.98 8.31
C GLN A 46 -24.85 -1.64 7.35
N THR A 47 -24.29 -0.44 7.53
CA THR A 47 -23.25 0.09 6.66
C THR A 47 -21.94 0.26 7.43
N LEU A 48 -20.89 -0.40 6.95
CA LEU A 48 -19.53 -0.19 7.39
C LEU A 48 -18.89 0.89 6.52
N THR A 49 -18.43 1.97 7.13
CA THR A 49 -17.62 3.01 6.48
C THR A 49 -16.15 2.77 6.77
N VAL A 50 -15.37 2.60 5.73
CA VAL A 50 -13.92 2.40 5.79
C VAL A 50 -13.24 3.65 5.27
N THR A 51 -12.65 4.43 6.16
CA THR A 51 -11.90 5.64 5.80
C THR A 51 -10.42 5.30 5.75
N ILE A 52 -9.81 5.50 4.59
CA ILE A 52 -8.43 5.13 4.31
C ILE A 52 -7.59 6.38 4.09
N THR A 53 -6.47 6.47 4.79
CA THR A 53 -5.43 7.47 4.52
C THR A 53 -4.31 6.79 3.76
N HIS A 54 -4.15 7.17 2.50
CA HIS A 54 -3.12 6.64 1.63
C HIS A 54 -2.67 7.73 0.65
N LYS A 55 -1.52 8.32 0.92
CA LYS A 55 -0.96 9.39 0.08
C LYS A 55 -0.43 8.83 -1.23
N SER A 56 -0.91 9.37 -2.33
CA SER A 56 -0.48 8.98 -3.67
C SER A 56 -0.48 10.20 -4.60
N SER A 57 0.64 10.39 -5.30
CA SER A 57 0.75 11.39 -6.37
C SER A 57 0.20 10.89 -7.71
N PHE A 58 0.05 9.57 -7.87
CA PHE A 58 -0.42 8.92 -9.09
C PHE A 58 -1.51 7.89 -8.75
N THR A 59 -2.73 8.37 -8.56
CA THR A 59 -3.86 7.57 -8.06
C THR A 59 -4.31 6.44 -8.99
N GLY A 60 -3.87 6.42 -10.24
CA GLY A 60 -4.10 5.34 -11.19
C GLY A 60 -2.97 4.30 -11.27
N PHE A 61 -1.85 4.54 -10.59
CA PHE A 61 -0.69 3.64 -10.57
C PHE A 61 -0.35 3.19 -9.14
N HIS A 62 -0.31 4.15 -8.21
CA HIS A 62 -0.10 3.91 -6.78
C HIS A 62 -1.42 4.18 -6.05
N TYR A 63 -2.12 3.14 -5.65
CA TYR A 63 -3.49 3.24 -5.09
C TYR A 63 -3.78 2.05 -4.18
N VAL A 64 -4.84 2.16 -3.41
CA VAL A 64 -5.39 1.02 -2.66
C VAL A 64 -6.11 0.11 -3.63
N LYS A 65 -5.53 -1.07 -3.87
CA LYS A 65 -6.01 -2.04 -4.86
C LYS A 65 -7.08 -2.97 -4.31
N PHE A 66 -6.91 -3.43 -3.08
CA PHE A 66 -7.84 -4.35 -2.44
C PHE A 66 -8.33 -3.80 -1.11
N VAL A 67 -9.59 -4.01 -0.84
CA VAL A 67 -10.17 -3.90 0.50
C VAL A 67 -10.83 -5.23 0.82
N GLU A 68 -10.32 -5.94 1.80
CA GLU A 68 -10.86 -7.20 2.29
C GLU A 68 -11.50 -7.00 3.65
N ILE A 69 -12.71 -7.53 3.82
CA ILE A 69 -13.43 -7.51 5.09
C ILE A 69 -13.62 -8.95 5.55
N LYS A 70 -13.15 -9.22 6.77
CA LYS A 70 -13.38 -10.46 7.48
C LYS A 70 -14.38 -10.22 8.60
N LYS A 71 -15.33 -11.13 8.76
CA LYS A 71 -16.25 -11.18 9.89
C LYS A 71 -15.97 -12.44 10.69
N ASN A 72 -15.60 -12.26 11.95
CA ASN A 72 -15.24 -13.36 12.85
C ASN A 72 -14.17 -14.28 12.26
N GLY A 73 -13.14 -13.67 11.63
CA GLY A 73 -12.01 -14.36 11.03
C GLY A 73 -12.25 -14.94 9.64
N ILE A 74 -13.46 -14.80 9.07
CA ILE A 74 -13.82 -15.34 7.77
C ILE A 74 -13.98 -14.21 6.76
N GLY A 75 -13.33 -14.31 5.61
CA GLY A 75 -13.45 -13.35 4.51
C GLY A 75 -14.87 -13.35 3.95
N VAL A 76 -15.53 -12.19 3.96
CA VAL A 76 -16.92 -12.05 3.52
C VAL A 76 -17.07 -11.08 2.35
N ILE A 77 -16.18 -10.09 2.22
CA ILE A 77 -16.17 -9.11 1.15
C ILE A 77 -14.72 -8.89 0.71
N THR A 78 -14.48 -8.91 -0.60
CA THR A 78 -13.22 -8.45 -1.20
C THR A 78 -13.55 -7.60 -2.42
N ASN A 79 -13.19 -6.32 -2.36
CA ASN A 79 -13.34 -5.42 -3.49
C ASN A 79 -11.98 -5.07 -4.08
N THR A 80 -11.90 -5.09 -5.40
CA THR A 80 -10.72 -4.71 -6.17
C THR A 80 -10.99 -3.39 -6.88
N TYR A 81 -10.06 -2.47 -6.76
CA TYR A 81 -10.13 -1.14 -7.36
C TYR A 81 -9.01 -0.96 -8.38
N GLY A 82 -9.23 -0.15 -9.39
CA GLY A 82 -8.24 0.19 -10.42
C GLY A 82 -7.60 1.56 -10.22
N SER A 83 -8.07 2.33 -9.25
CA SER A 83 -7.58 3.65 -8.91
C SER A 83 -8.07 4.06 -7.53
N GLN A 84 -7.59 5.19 -7.06
CA GLN A 84 -7.94 5.78 -5.77
C GLN A 84 -8.71 7.09 -6.00
N PRO A 85 -9.85 7.30 -5.31
CA PRO A 85 -10.72 8.46 -5.60
C PRO A 85 -10.12 9.81 -5.19
N ASN A 86 -9.18 9.80 -4.25
CA ASN A 86 -8.56 11.01 -3.71
C ASN A 86 -7.08 10.73 -3.41
N PRO A 87 -6.16 11.70 -3.63
CA PRO A 87 -4.73 11.47 -3.43
C PRO A 87 -4.27 11.35 -1.97
N ALA A 88 -5.16 11.54 -0.99
CA ALA A 88 -4.78 11.50 0.42
C ALA A 88 -5.72 10.68 1.29
N ILE A 89 -7.00 11.06 1.38
CA ILE A 89 -7.99 10.44 2.26
C ILE A 89 -9.27 10.20 1.47
N PHE A 90 -9.84 9.00 1.61
CA PHE A 90 -11.08 8.63 0.95
C PHE A 90 -11.82 7.57 1.77
N ALA A 91 -13.11 7.37 1.50
CA ALA A 91 -13.92 6.41 2.21
C ALA A 91 -14.71 5.53 1.25
N TYR A 92 -14.89 4.29 1.65
CA TYR A 92 -15.78 3.32 1.01
C TYR A 92 -16.85 2.86 1.99
N ASN A 93 -18.05 2.61 1.48
CA ASN A 93 -19.16 2.07 2.24
C ASN A 93 -19.47 0.64 1.79
N TYR A 94 -19.62 -0.25 2.74
CA TYR A 94 -19.95 -1.65 2.49
C TYR A 94 -21.18 -2.05 3.30
N LYS A 95 -22.11 -2.74 2.66
CA LYS A 95 -23.25 -3.35 3.34
C LYS A 95 -22.80 -4.66 3.99
N ILE A 96 -22.88 -4.71 5.30
CA ILE A 96 -22.55 -5.91 6.08
C ILE A 96 -23.33 -5.90 7.37
N SER A 97 -23.98 -7.02 7.67
CA SER A 97 -24.67 -7.22 8.96
C SER A 97 -23.65 -7.56 10.04
N ALA A 98 -23.64 -6.81 11.11
CA ALA A 98 -22.80 -7.08 12.28
C ALA A 98 -23.45 -6.51 13.53
N GLY A 99 -23.20 -7.13 14.65
CA GLY A 99 -23.73 -6.72 15.94
C GLY A 99 -23.00 -7.38 17.09
N LYS A 100 -23.60 -7.35 18.26
CA LYS A 100 -23.04 -7.88 19.50
C LYS A 100 -22.45 -9.28 19.31
N GLY A 101 -21.21 -9.46 19.72
CA GLY A 101 -20.45 -10.69 19.58
C GLY A 101 -19.63 -10.80 18.29
N ASP A 102 -19.83 -9.89 17.34
CA ASP A 102 -19.10 -9.90 16.08
C ASP A 102 -17.83 -9.06 16.14
N THR A 103 -16.86 -9.42 15.29
CA THR A 103 -15.65 -8.65 15.04
C THR A 103 -15.47 -8.50 13.53
N LEU A 104 -15.33 -7.26 13.07
CA LEU A 104 -14.98 -6.95 11.69
C LEU A 104 -13.51 -6.56 11.60
N GLU A 105 -12.80 -7.16 10.67
CA GLU A 105 -11.42 -6.83 10.35
C GLU A 105 -11.32 -6.38 8.90
N VAL A 106 -10.75 -5.21 8.66
CA VAL A 106 -10.63 -4.63 7.32
C VAL A 106 -9.15 -4.44 7.00
N THR A 107 -8.72 -5.00 5.88
CA THR A 107 -7.37 -4.83 5.36
C THR A 107 -7.41 -4.09 4.03
N ALA A 108 -6.72 -2.96 3.98
CA ALA A 108 -6.52 -2.18 2.76
C ALA A 108 -5.10 -2.43 2.23
N THR A 109 -4.98 -2.88 0.99
CA THR A 109 -3.71 -3.28 0.37
C THR A 109 -3.34 -2.32 -0.76
N CYS A 110 -2.13 -1.77 -0.70
CA CYS A 110 -1.57 -0.92 -1.74
C CYS A 110 -1.21 -1.73 -2.99
N SER A 111 -1.39 -1.14 -4.16
CA SER A 111 -1.05 -1.74 -5.46
C SER A 111 0.45 -2.03 -5.63
N LEU A 112 1.31 -1.30 -4.93
CA LEU A 112 2.76 -1.43 -5.04
C LEU A 112 3.38 -2.14 -3.85
N SER A 113 3.01 -1.79 -2.62
CA SER A 113 3.60 -2.41 -1.43
C SER A 113 2.77 -2.16 -0.16
N GLY A 114 2.67 -3.20 0.64
CA GLY A 114 2.16 -3.12 2.00
C GLY A 114 0.65 -3.02 2.13
N ASP A 115 0.21 -3.20 3.35
CA ASP A 115 -1.20 -3.13 3.73
C ASP A 115 -1.36 -2.50 5.12
N LYS A 116 -2.60 -2.22 5.48
CA LYS A 116 -2.98 -1.76 6.81
C LYS A 116 -4.30 -2.41 7.19
N THR A 117 -4.35 -2.92 8.40
CA THR A 117 -5.53 -3.57 8.95
C THR A 117 -6.10 -2.78 10.12
N ALA A 118 -7.41 -2.68 10.18
CA ALA A 118 -8.15 -2.14 11.32
C ALA A 118 -9.22 -3.13 11.77
N THR A 119 -9.54 -3.12 13.04
CA THR A 119 -10.51 -4.03 13.65
C THR A 119 -11.59 -3.24 14.39
N LEU A 120 -12.82 -3.67 14.23
CA LEU A 120 -13.98 -3.15 14.95
C LEU A 120 -14.64 -4.30 15.69
N ASP A 121 -14.61 -4.22 17.02
CA ASP A 121 -15.20 -5.23 17.91
C ASP A 121 -16.52 -4.68 18.45
N PHE A 122 -17.58 -5.43 18.28
CA PHE A 122 -18.93 -5.06 18.75
C PHE A 122 -19.22 -5.46 20.20
N GLY A 123 -18.23 -6.06 20.86
CA GLY A 123 -18.38 -6.53 22.24
C GLY A 123 -19.18 -7.82 22.36
N LYS A 124 -19.29 -8.25 23.59
CA LYS A 124 -20.07 -9.48 23.94
C LYS A 124 -21.50 -9.17 24.35
#